data_4d8d18a4b0c359a5831d985e688c0d50
#
_entry.id   4d8d18a4b0c359a5831d985e688c0d50
#
_cell.length_a   1.000
_cell.length_b   1.000
_cell.length_c   1.000
_cell.angle_alpha   90.00
_cell.angle_beta   90.00
_cell.angle_gamma   90.00
#
_symmetry.space_group_name_H-M   'P 1'
#
loop_
_entity.id
_entity.type
_entity.pdbx_description
1 polymer ?
#
loop_
_entity_poly.entity_id
_entity_poly.type
_entity_poly.pdbx_seq_one_letter_code
_entity_poly.pdbx_strand_id
1 'polypeptide(L)'
;MFDSTFKVVLCTPENEKLLIQILELLIPGKHISGITFTNKEKHGLVISEKVVNFDMLCKDADTGEEFLVEVQNAQQNSFKDRVLSYSTYPIREQLAKRMARIRDGENLDRMDYSLKPVYVISLINFTLEHDSDAALEEDYICRYELRNRHNAELMTPSLNFVFVEMGRMKLGAEDEDKCNTLLEKFIFSLKYMHMLTEVPEGFRKDKLITGLFHATELASMTIETRENYDHNMRTELDIIAEREFARQVAIAEGRAEGRAEGREETKQEDIAGLLETGVSPEVISQALKVPLESVLAIKG
;
A
#
# COMPACT_ATOMS: atom_id res chain seq x y z
N MET A 1 0.72 11.44 10.06
CA MET A 1 1.92 12.30 9.94
C MET A 1 2.83 11.85 8.79
N PHE A 2 3.09 10.54 8.59
CA PHE A 2 3.90 9.99 7.50
C PHE A 2 3.42 10.41 6.10
N ASP A 3 2.13 10.26 5.82
CA ASP A 3 1.51 10.49 4.52
C ASP A 3 1.64 11.95 4.03
N SER A 4 1.20 12.92 4.82
CA SER A 4 1.18 14.33 4.43
C SER A 4 2.57 14.93 4.24
N THR A 5 3.50 14.67 5.17
CA THR A 5 4.86 15.21 5.11
C THR A 5 5.61 14.66 3.90
N PHE A 6 5.51 13.34 3.66
CA PHE A 6 6.18 12.69 2.56
C PHE A 6 5.65 13.18 1.20
N LYS A 7 4.32 13.35 1.07
CA LYS A 7 3.69 13.92 -0.13
C LYS A 7 4.19 15.32 -0.42
N VAL A 8 4.26 16.19 0.60
CA VAL A 8 4.80 17.55 0.45
C VAL A 8 6.25 17.50 -0.01
N VAL A 9 7.08 16.69 0.62
CA VAL A 9 8.51 16.58 0.30
C VAL A 9 8.74 16.07 -1.12
N LEU A 10 8.06 15.01 -1.53
CA LEU A 10 8.31 14.38 -2.84
C LEU A 10 7.62 15.08 -4.02
N CYS A 11 6.47 15.73 -3.78
CA CYS A 11 5.75 16.41 -4.86
C CYS A 11 6.25 17.83 -5.14
N THR A 12 7.36 18.23 -4.53
CA THR A 12 7.93 19.58 -4.65
C THR A 12 9.05 19.58 -5.70
N PRO A 13 9.00 20.40 -6.74
CA PRO A 13 10.02 20.45 -7.81
C PRO A 13 11.44 20.67 -7.28
N GLU A 14 11.60 21.41 -6.20
CA GLU A 14 12.88 21.68 -5.54
C GLU A 14 13.55 20.40 -5.02
N ASN A 15 12.78 19.35 -4.78
CA ASN A 15 13.24 18.05 -4.29
C ASN A 15 13.40 17.00 -5.41
N GLU A 16 13.42 17.41 -6.67
CA GLU A 16 13.56 16.52 -7.83
C GLU A 16 14.71 15.52 -7.69
N LYS A 17 15.90 16.00 -7.29
CA LYS A 17 17.08 15.13 -7.11
C LYS A 17 16.87 14.07 -6.02
N LEU A 18 16.17 14.42 -4.96
CA LEU A 18 15.83 13.51 -3.87
C LEU A 18 14.85 12.44 -4.37
N LEU A 19 13.83 12.84 -5.12
CA LEU A 19 12.88 11.93 -5.73
C LEU A 19 13.57 10.95 -6.70
N ILE A 20 14.47 11.43 -7.57
CA ILE A 20 15.27 10.57 -8.45
C ILE A 20 16.01 9.50 -7.65
N GLN A 21 16.75 9.89 -6.60
CA GLN A 21 17.50 8.95 -5.76
C GLN A 21 16.59 7.90 -5.09
N ILE A 22 15.39 8.29 -4.68
CA ILE A 22 14.40 7.37 -4.11
C ILE A 22 13.90 6.39 -5.19
N LEU A 23 13.54 6.87 -6.37
CA LEU A 23 13.07 6.01 -7.45
C LEU A 23 14.15 5.01 -7.90
N GLU A 24 15.40 5.45 -8.02
CA GLU A 24 16.54 4.60 -8.36
C GLU A 24 16.84 3.56 -7.26
N LEU A 25 16.67 3.91 -5.98
CA LEU A 25 16.77 2.97 -4.86
C LEU A 25 15.70 1.88 -4.93
N LEU A 26 14.47 2.25 -5.27
CA LEU A 26 13.32 1.35 -5.29
C LEU A 26 13.25 0.50 -6.56
N ILE A 27 13.84 0.96 -7.67
CA ILE A 27 13.83 0.29 -8.98
C ILE A 27 15.28 -0.01 -9.41
N PRO A 28 15.88 -1.12 -8.96
CA PRO A 28 17.28 -1.44 -9.25
C PRO A 28 17.59 -1.43 -10.75
N GLY A 29 18.73 -0.85 -11.09
CA GLY A 29 19.20 -0.76 -12.49
C GLY A 29 18.55 0.36 -13.31
N LYS A 30 17.65 1.17 -12.71
CA LYS A 30 17.19 2.40 -13.34
C LYS A 30 18.21 3.50 -13.18
N HIS A 31 18.29 4.32 -14.24
CA HIS A 31 18.95 5.59 -14.23
C HIS A 31 17.99 6.64 -14.78
N ILE A 32 17.69 7.66 -13.98
CA ILE A 32 16.70 8.69 -14.28
C ILE A 32 17.44 10.00 -14.49
N SER A 33 17.32 10.57 -15.69
CA SER A 33 18.07 11.77 -16.11
C SER A 33 17.49 13.06 -15.53
N GLY A 34 16.18 13.09 -15.34
CA GLY A 34 15.44 14.22 -14.80
C GLY A 34 13.95 13.88 -14.73
N ILE A 35 13.19 14.69 -13.99
CA ILE A 35 11.76 14.43 -13.78
C ILE A 35 10.91 15.60 -14.24
N THR A 36 9.89 15.28 -15.01
CA THR A 36 8.79 16.20 -15.32
C THR A 36 7.55 15.80 -14.57
N PHE A 37 7.08 16.65 -13.69
CA PHE A 37 5.82 16.42 -12.96
C PHE A 37 4.62 16.62 -13.87
N THR A 38 3.68 15.68 -13.81
CA THR A 38 2.40 15.81 -14.51
C THR A 38 1.42 16.52 -13.59
N ASN A 39 0.83 17.64 -14.03
CA ASN A 39 -0.14 18.39 -13.24
C ASN A 39 -1.34 17.52 -12.87
N LYS A 40 -1.66 17.46 -11.57
CA LYS A 40 -2.79 16.72 -10.99
C LYS A 40 -4.16 17.23 -11.48
N GLU A 41 -4.25 18.46 -12.01
CA GLU A 41 -5.51 19.15 -12.34
C GLU A 41 -6.16 18.73 -13.67
N LYS A 42 -5.59 17.78 -14.39
CA LYS A 42 -6.25 17.25 -15.59
C LYS A 42 -7.26 16.17 -15.20
N HIS A 43 -8.40 16.63 -14.73
CA HIS A 43 -9.56 15.82 -14.41
C HIS A 43 -10.08 15.08 -15.64
N GLY A 44 -10.68 13.92 -15.36
CA GLY A 44 -11.21 13.01 -16.35
C GLY A 44 -12.01 13.69 -17.48
N LEU A 45 -11.82 13.24 -18.68
CA LEU A 45 -12.44 13.76 -19.90
C LEU A 45 -13.94 13.53 -19.98
N VAL A 46 -14.55 12.89 -18.97
CA VAL A 46 -15.99 12.60 -18.91
C VAL A 46 -16.52 12.79 -17.49
N ILE A 47 -17.59 13.56 -17.37
CA ILE A 47 -18.31 13.91 -16.10
C ILE A 47 -18.75 12.68 -15.28
N SER A 48 -18.74 11.47 -15.84
CA SER A 48 -19.13 10.22 -15.20
C SER A 48 -17.95 9.37 -14.67
N GLU A 49 -16.70 9.75 -14.95
CA GLU A 49 -15.54 9.02 -14.45
C GLU A 49 -15.17 9.50 -13.04
N LYS A 50 -15.10 8.56 -12.09
CA LYS A 50 -14.57 8.82 -10.76
C LYS A 50 -13.19 9.45 -10.91
N VAL A 51 -12.98 10.57 -10.23
CA VAL A 51 -11.68 11.23 -10.20
C VAL A 51 -10.66 10.26 -9.61
N VAL A 52 -9.67 9.88 -10.39
CA VAL A 52 -8.55 9.07 -9.91
C VAL A 52 -7.57 10.01 -9.24
N ASN A 53 -7.48 9.92 -7.92
CA ASN A 53 -6.52 10.67 -7.13
C ASN A 53 -5.37 9.76 -6.72
N PHE A 54 -4.21 10.01 -7.28
CA PHE A 54 -2.93 9.45 -6.85
C PHE A 54 -2.05 10.59 -6.32
N ASP A 55 -1.07 10.25 -5.51
CA ASP A 55 -0.27 11.27 -4.82
C ASP A 55 0.65 12.01 -5.78
N MET A 56 1.29 11.28 -6.70
CA MET A 56 2.20 11.87 -7.67
C MET A 56 2.25 11.06 -8.97
N LEU A 57 2.31 11.76 -10.08
CA LEU A 57 2.66 11.21 -11.39
C LEU A 57 3.76 12.07 -12.00
N CYS A 58 4.86 11.44 -12.36
CA CYS A 58 5.97 12.10 -13.02
C CYS A 58 6.53 11.23 -14.15
N LYS A 59 7.38 11.83 -14.99
CA LYS A 59 8.03 11.18 -16.13
C LYS A 59 9.51 11.43 -16.11
N ASP A 60 10.28 10.42 -16.53
CA ASP A 60 11.67 10.62 -16.91
C ASP A 60 11.73 11.52 -18.16
N ALA A 61 12.61 12.51 -18.10
CA ALA A 61 12.71 13.55 -19.15
C ALA A 61 13.22 13.00 -20.50
N ASP A 62 14.09 11.98 -20.46
CA ASP A 62 14.72 11.41 -21.65
C ASP A 62 13.94 10.22 -22.21
N THR A 63 13.62 9.25 -21.35
CA THR A 63 12.98 7.99 -21.78
C THR A 63 11.48 8.13 -21.95
N GLY A 64 10.86 9.07 -21.20
CA GLY A 64 9.41 9.23 -21.13
C GLY A 64 8.72 8.13 -20.33
N GLU A 65 9.46 7.32 -19.58
CA GLU A 65 8.91 6.36 -18.63
C GLU A 65 8.15 7.10 -17.53
N GLU A 66 7.05 6.52 -17.06
CA GLU A 66 6.16 7.16 -16.10
C GLU A 66 6.24 6.50 -14.73
N PHE A 67 6.29 7.32 -13.67
CA PHE A 67 6.31 6.88 -12.28
C PHE A 67 5.08 7.43 -11.57
N LEU A 68 4.19 6.53 -11.18
CA LEU A 68 3.05 6.83 -10.31
C LEU A 68 3.42 6.43 -8.90
N VAL A 69 3.44 7.37 -7.97
CA VAL A 69 3.74 7.11 -6.56
C VAL A 69 2.48 7.31 -5.75
N GLU A 70 2.21 6.35 -4.89
CA GLU A 70 1.09 6.32 -3.95
C GLU A 70 1.63 6.06 -2.55
N VAL A 71 1.19 6.83 -1.58
CA VAL A 71 1.57 6.69 -0.16
C VAL A 71 0.33 6.36 0.64
N GLN A 72 0.33 5.24 1.34
CA GLN A 72 -0.84 4.78 2.08
C GLN A 72 -0.47 4.38 3.51
N ASN A 73 -1.10 5.03 4.48
CA ASN A 73 -0.85 4.77 5.89
C ASN A 73 -1.77 3.69 6.48
N ALA A 74 -3.02 3.66 6.08
CA ALA A 74 -4.03 2.72 6.58
C ALA A 74 -4.33 1.62 5.56
N GLN A 75 -4.50 0.40 6.04
CA GLN A 75 -4.93 -0.72 5.20
C GLN A 75 -6.35 -0.50 4.70
N GLN A 76 -6.57 -0.79 3.44
CA GLN A 76 -7.87 -0.70 2.77
C GLN A 76 -8.20 -2.01 2.09
N ASN A 77 -9.50 -2.33 2.01
CA ASN A 77 -9.96 -3.44 1.19
C ASN A 77 -9.64 -3.19 -0.29
N SER A 78 -9.29 -4.25 -1.00
CA SER A 78 -9.01 -4.20 -2.44
C SER A 78 -7.90 -3.20 -2.81
N PHE A 79 -6.91 -2.98 -1.92
CA PHE A 79 -5.82 -2.05 -2.20
C PHE A 79 -5.06 -2.41 -3.49
N LYS A 80 -4.79 -3.71 -3.71
CA LYS A 80 -4.15 -4.18 -4.95
C LYS A 80 -4.97 -3.84 -6.20
N ASP A 81 -6.31 -3.98 -6.14
CA ASP A 81 -7.21 -3.62 -7.25
C ASP A 81 -7.26 -2.11 -7.48
N ARG A 82 -7.22 -1.32 -6.41
CA ARG A 82 -7.13 0.14 -6.50
C ARG A 82 -5.86 0.58 -7.21
N VAL A 83 -4.72 0.04 -6.82
CA VAL A 83 -3.41 0.33 -7.44
C VAL A 83 -3.41 -0.10 -8.90
N LEU A 84 -3.98 -1.27 -9.22
CA LEU A 84 -4.17 -1.71 -10.61
C LEU A 84 -5.05 -0.73 -11.39
N SER A 85 -6.15 -0.27 -10.83
CA SER A 85 -7.00 0.75 -11.45
C SER A 85 -6.24 2.04 -11.73
N TYR A 86 -5.42 2.51 -10.79
CA TYR A 86 -4.60 3.71 -10.97
C TYR A 86 -3.58 3.57 -12.11
N SER A 87 -3.00 2.39 -12.30
CA SER A 87 -2.05 2.12 -13.37
C SER A 87 -2.64 2.29 -14.77
N THR A 88 -3.96 2.19 -14.91
CA THR A 88 -4.65 2.37 -16.20
C THR A 88 -4.63 3.81 -16.70
N TYR A 89 -4.52 4.78 -15.77
CA TYR A 89 -4.53 6.20 -16.13
C TYR A 89 -3.35 6.61 -17.03
N PRO A 90 -2.08 6.43 -16.65
CA PRO A 90 -0.95 6.79 -17.50
C PRO A 90 -0.95 6.04 -18.82
N ILE A 91 -1.37 4.77 -18.85
CA ILE A 91 -1.49 3.97 -20.08
C ILE A 91 -2.50 4.62 -21.05
N ARG A 92 -3.70 4.94 -20.56
CA ARG A 92 -4.74 5.59 -21.37
C ARG A 92 -4.30 6.98 -21.85
N GLU A 93 -3.61 7.73 -20.98
CA GLU A 93 -3.11 9.06 -21.34
C GLU A 93 -2.06 9.03 -22.45
N GLN A 94 -1.16 8.05 -22.42
CA GLN A 94 -0.18 7.86 -23.50
C GLN A 94 -0.89 7.65 -24.86
N LEU A 95 -1.87 6.76 -24.91
CA LEU A 95 -2.64 6.50 -26.13
C LEU A 95 -3.46 7.72 -26.56
N ALA A 96 -4.10 8.43 -25.63
CA ALA A 96 -4.87 9.63 -25.93
C ALA A 96 -3.98 10.76 -26.50
N LYS A 97 -2.80 10.99 -25.93
CA LYS A 97 -1.81 11.97 -26.44
C LYS A 97 -1.34 11.60 -27.84
N ARG A 98 -1.06 10.31 -28.09
CA ARG A 98 -0.68 9.83 -29.41
C ARG A 98 -1.79 10.09 -30.43
N MET A 99 -3.03 9.77 -30.11
CA MET A 99 -4.18 10.00 -30.99
C MET A 99 -4.40 11.50 -31.28
N ALA A 100 -4.16 12.36 -30.29
CA ALA A 100 -4.22 13.81 -30.48
C ALA A 100 -3.17 14.28 -31.50
N ARG A 101 -1.91 13.87 -31.37
CA ARG A 101 -0.82 14.20 -32.30
C ARG A 101 -1.11 13.75 -33.74
N ILE A 102 -1.68 12.55 -33.93
CA ILE A 102 -2.13 12.06 -35.23
C ILE A 102 -3.23 12.96 -35.79
N ARG A 103 -4.19 13.40 -34.99
CA ARG A 103 -5.24 14.34 -35.45
C ARG A 103 -4.71 15.71 -35.82
N ASP A 104 -3.63 16.15 -35.13
CA ASP A 104 -2.94 17.44 -35.40
C ASP A 104 -2.01 17.36 -36.61
N GLY A 105 -2.01 16.24 -37.32
CA GLY A 105 -1.32 16.07 -38.61
C GLY A 105 0.08 15.48 -38.51
N GLU A 106 0.52 15.00 -37.34
CA GLU A 106 1.78 14.27 -37.23
C GLU A 106 1.71 12.95 -38.01
N ASN A 107 2.73 12.65 -38.76
CA ASN A 107 2.84 11.40 -39.51
C ASN A 107 3.31 10.25 -38.60
N LEU A 108 2.46 9.84 -37.69
CA LEU A 108 2.68 8.71 -36.80
C LEU A 108 1.94 7.48 -37.31
N ASP A 109 2.52 6.30 -37.08
CA ASP A 109 1.83 5.04 -37.39
C ASP A 109 0.57 4.90 -36.47
N ARG A 110 -0.59 4.84 -37.13
CA ARG A 110 -1.89 4.68 -36.45
C ARG A 110 -2.07 3.31 -35.82
N MET A 111 -1.32 2.32 -36.27
CA MET A 111 -1.38 0.94 -35.76
C MET A 111 -0.35 0.66 -34.66
N ASP A 112 0.52 1.62 -34.34
CA ASP A 112 1.49 1.48 -33.28
C ASP A 112 0.85 1.72 -31.91
N TYR A 113 0.74 0.68 -31.10
CA TYR A 113 0.27 0.68 -29.71
C TYR A 113 1.43 0.62 -28.70
N SER A 114 2.65 0.98 -29.11
CA SER A 114 3.79 0.98 -28.18
C SER A 114 3.55 1.90 -26.98
N LEU A 115 3.86 1.39 -25.81
CA LEU A 115 3.74 2.10 -24.53
C LEU A 115 5.14 2.31 -23.93
N LYS A 116 5.33 3.45 -23.32
CA LYS A 116 6.43 3.66 -22.39
C LYS A 116 6.15 2.93 -21.08
N PRO A 117 7.17 2.35 -20.42
CA PRO A 117 7.00 1.71 -19.13
C PRO A 117 6.35 2.63 -18.10
N VAL A 118 5.43 2.05 -17.34
CA VAL A 118 4.77 2.65 -16.20
C VAL A 118 5.18 1.88 -14.95
N TYR A 119 5.71 2.57 -13.97
CA TYR A 119 6.06 2.04 -12.65
C TYR A 119 5.07 2.59 -11.63
N VAL A 120 4.33 1.71 -10.98
CA VAL A 120 3.42 2.06 -9.89
C VAL A 120 4.07 1.70 -8.58
N ILE A 121 4.49 2.70 -7.83
CA ILE A 121 5.24 2.57 -6.59
C ILE A 121 4.32 2.90 -5.44
N SER A 122 4.10 1.94 -4.55
CA SER A 122 3.23 2.09 -3.38
C SER A 122 4.06 1.99 -2.11
N LEU A 123 4.16 3.08 -1.36
CA LEU A 123 4.80 3.14 -0.05
C LEU A 123 3.72 2.93 1.00
N ILE A 124 3.68 1.75 1.63
CA ILE A 124 2.59 1.36 2.52
C ILE A 124 3.08 1.08 3.94
N ASN A 125 2.38 1.61 4.94
CA ASN A 125 2.70 1.43 6.35
C ASN A 125 2.00 0.19 6.96
N PHE A 126 1.67 -0.78 6.14
CA PHE A 126 1.08 -2.07 6.53
C PHE A 126 1.70 -3.19 5.70
N THR A 127 1.32 -4.42 5.98
CA THR A 127 1.74 -5.62 5.23
C THR A 127 0.58 -6.12 4.40
N LEU A 128 0.85 -6.47 3.14
CA LEU A 128 -0.13 -7.12 2.27
C LEU A 128 -0.17 -8.62 2.55
N GLU A 129 -1.31 -9.24 2.25
CA GLU A 129 -1.41 -10.70 2.23
C GLU A 129 -0.62 -11.27 1.06
N HIS A 130 0.20 -12.28 1.34
CA HIS A 130 0.99 -13.04 0.36
C HIS A 130 0.71 -14.53 0.52
N ASP A 131 0.71 -15.27 -0.59
CA ASP A 131 0.46 -16.72 -0.60
C ASP A 131 1.57 -17.51 0.13
N SER A 132 2.77 -16.92 0.26
CA SER A 132 3.92 -17.51 0.94
C SER A 132 4.75 -16.39 1.57
N ASP A 133 4.85 -16.37 2.88
CA ASP A 133 5.65 -15.38 3.62
C ASP A 133 7.13 -15.78 3.70
N ALA A 134 7.47 -17.06 3.53
CA ALA A 134 8.80 -17.58 3.79
C ALA A 134 9.93 -16.97 2.93
N ALA A 135 9.61 -16.47 1.72
CA ALA A 135 10.59 -15.85 0.83
C ALA A 135 10.70 -14.33 1.01
N LEU A 136 9.85 -13.73 1.84
CA LEU A 136 9.69 -12.28 1.98
C LEU A 136 10.10 -11.76 3.38
N GLU A 137 10.59 -12.62 4.27
CA GLU A 137 10.90 -12.24 5.64
C GLU A 137 12.00 -11.17 5.76
N GLU A 138 12.88 -11.09 4.78
CA GLU A 138 14.01 -10.14 4.74
C GLU A 138 13.85 -9.05 3.66
N ASP A 139 12.80 -9.13 2.82
CA ASP A 139 12.58 -8.18 1.73
C ASP A 139 11.38 -7.26 2.03
N TYR A 140 11.64 -5.98 2.07
CA TYR A 140 10.61 -4.94 2.26
C TYR A 140 9.91 -4.57 0.95
N ILE A 141 10.39 -5.06 -0.19
CA ILE A 141 9.92 -4.66 -1.52
C ILE A 141 9.40 -5.87 -2.29
N CYS A 142 8.10 -5.84 -2.60
CA CYS A 142 7.49 -6.79 -3.53
C CYS A 142 7.37 -6.16 -4.92
N ARG A 143 7.90 -6.86 -5.95
CA ARG A 143 7.83 -6.42 -7.34
C ARG A 143 6.98 -7.37 -8.14
N TYR A 144 6.04 -6.80 -8.92
CA TYR A 144 5.17 -7.58 -9.79
C TYR A 144 5.27 -7.08 -11.22
N GLU A 145 5.27 -8.05 -12.13
CA GLU A 145 5.30 -7.87 -13.58
C GLU A 145 4.33 -8.83 -14.25
N LEU A 146 3.93 -8.54 -15.46
CA LEU A 146 3.10 -9.42 -16.26
C LEU A 146 3.95 -10.53 -16.89
N ARG A 147 3.86 -11.75 -16.37
CA ARG A 147 4.66 -12.90 -16.80
C ARG A 147 3.82 -14.11 -17.19
N ASN A 148 4.34 -14.89 -18.13
CA ASN A 148 3.79 -16.18 -18.49
C ASN A 148 3.84 -17.12 -17.27
N ARG A 149 2.69 -17.71 -16.94
CA ARG A 149 2.54 -18.57 -15.76
C ARG A 149 3.39 -19.84 -15.79
N HIS A 150 3.75 -20.35 -16.97
CA HIS A 150 4.47 -21.61 -17.12
C HIS A 150 5.99 -21.44 -17.12
N ASN A 151 6.51 -20.42 -17.82
CA ASN A 151 7.94 -20.25 -18.05
C ASN A 151 8.50 -18.93 -17.51
N ALA A 152 7.65 -18.12 -16.84
CA ALA A 152 8.00 -16.81 -16.29
C ALA A 152 8.51 -15.77 -17.33
N GLU A 153 8.28 -16.02 -18.63
CA GLU A 153 8.61 -15.08 -19.69
C GLU A 153 7.85 -13.76 -19.48
N LEU A 154 8.56 -12.63 -19.59
CA LEU A 154 7.96 -11.30 -19.47
C LEU A 154 7.07 -11.01 -20.68
N MET A 155 5.77 -10.79 -20.44
CA MET A 155 4.82 -10.46 -21.50
C MET A 155 5.13 -9.08 -22.11
N THR A 156 5.39 -8.10 -21.26
CA THR A 156 5.68 -6.71 -21.65
C THR A 156 6.38 -5.98 -20.49
N PRO A 157 7.35 -5.11 -20.77
CA PRO A 157 7.94 -4.25 -19.74
C PRO A 157 7.07 -3.02 -19.38
N SER A 158 5.90 -2.86 -20.03
CA SER A 158 5.13 -1.62 -19.98
C SER A 158 4.40 -1.38 -18.68
N LEU A 159 4.25 -2.39 -17.80
CA LEU A 159 3.56 -2.24 -16.51
C LEU A 159 4.30 -2.97 -15.40
N ASN A 160 4.69 -2.20 -14.38
CA ASN A 160 5.49 -2.69 -13.24
C ASN A 160 4.89 -2.15 -11.95
N PHE A 161 4.81 -3.00 -10.92
CA PHE A 161 4.37 -2.61 -9.58
C PHE A 161 5.50 -2.82 -8.58
N VAL A 162 5.69 -1.85 -7.69
CA VAL A 162 6.67 -1.88 -6.62
C VAL A 162 5.96 -1.53 -5.31
N PHE A 163 5.75 -2.51 -4.45
CA PHE A 163 5.18 -2.29 -3.12
C PHE A 163 6.31 -2.27 -2.10
N VAL A 164 6.44 -1.17 -1.38
CA VAL A 164 7.36 -1.02 -0.24
C VAL A 164 6.55 -1.18 1.03
N GLU A 165 6.66 -2.35 1.66
CA GLU A 165 5.86 -2.74 2.82
C GLU A 165 6.60 -2.40 4.12
N MET A 166 6.49 -1.16 4.56
CA MET A 166 7.15 -0.69 5.79
C MET A 166 6.63 -1.39 7.05
N GLY A 167 5.42 -1.98 7.00
CA GLY A 167 4.88 -2.82 8.06
C GLY A 167 5.71 -4.07 8.36
N ARG A 168 6.56 -4.52 7.40
CA ARG A 168 7.49 -5.64 7.60
C ARG A 168 8.70 -5.30 8.46
N MET A 169 9.05 -4.02 8.60
CA MET A 169 10.16 -3.60 9.45
C MET A 169 9.84 -3.84 10.92
N LYS A 170 10.58 -4.78 11.54
CA LYS A 170 10.42 -5.18 12.94
C LYS A 170 11.26 -4.30 13.90
N LEU A 171 12.17 -3.46 13.36
CA LEU A 171 12.99 -2.55 14.15
C LEU A 171 12.11 -1.47 14.81
N GLY A 172 12.37 -1.18 16.09
CA GLY A 172 11.79 -0.05 16.82
C GLY A 172 12.49 1.28 16.51
N ALA A 173 11.99 2.39 17.02
CA ALA A 173 12.55 3.72 16.78
C ALA A 173 13.95 3.91 17.39
N GLU A 174 14.31 3.08 18.35
CA GLU A 174 15.62 3.04 19.05
C GLU A 174 16.66 2.11 18.39
N ASP A 175 16.29 1.42 17.30
CA ASP A 175 17.10 0.40 16.65
C ASP A 175 17.81 0.92 15.38
N GLU A 176 18.06 2.23 15.26
CA GLU A 176 18.66 2.85 14.07
C GLU A 176 20.04 2.27 13.72
N ASP A 177 20.81 1.85 14.72
CA ASP A 177 22.12 1.23 14.58
C ASP A 177 22.05 -0.16 13.90
N LYS A 178 20.89 -0.78 13.87
CA LYS A 178 20.66 -2.09 13.24
C LYS A 178 20.33 -1.99 11.74
N CYS A 179 20.13 -0.79 11.22
CA CYS A 179 19.92 -0.57 9.79
C CYS A 179 21.24 -0.70 9.02
N ASN A 180 21.40 -1.78 8.25
CA ASN A 180 22.65 -2.10 7.55
C ASN A 180 22.68 -1.60 6.10
N THR A 181 21.54 -1.51 5.44
CA THR A 181 21.43 -1.11 4.03
C THR A 181 20.82 0.29 3.89
N LEU A 182 21.07 0.94 2.74
CA LEU A 182 20.46 2.23 2.44
C LEU A 182 18.93 2.12 2.38
N LEU A 183 18.38 0.99 1.88
CA LEU A 183 16.96 0.73 1.85
C LEU A 183 16.36 0.65 3.26
N GLU A 184 17.01 -0.07 4.17
CA GLU A 184 16.57 -0.14 5.58
C GLU A 184 16.58 1.22 6.24
N LYS A 185 17.65 2.00 6.06
CA LYS A 185 17.74 3.38 6.57
C LYS A 185 16.67 4.28 6.00
N PHE A 186 16.34 4.12 4.70
CA PHE A 186 15.27 4.86 4.05
C PHE A 186 13.91 4.49 4.66
N ILE A 187 13.58 3.19 4.76
CA ILE A 187 12.32 2.70 5.35
C ILE A 187 12.22 3.13 6.83
N PHE A 188 13.30 2.99 7.60
CA PHE A 188 13.38 3.43 8.99
C PHE A 188 13.09 4.93 9.10
N SER A 189 13.73 5.74 8.26
CA SER A 189 13.51 7.19 8.24
C SER A 189 12.05 7.52 7.93
N LEU A 190 11.44 6.90 6.93
CA LEU A 190 10.02 7.10 6.60
C LEU A 190 9.11 6.77 7.79
N LYS A 191 9.41 5.71 8.51
CA LYS A 191 8.59 5.20 9.61
C LYS A 191 8.72 6.04 10.88
N TYR A 192 9.94 6.46 11.23
CA TYR A 192 10.26 7.00 12.54
C TYR A 192 10.76 8.47 12.55
N MET A 193 10.98 9.09 11.39
CA MET A 193 11.47 10.47 11.27
C MET A 193 10.69 11.47 12.13
N HIS A 194 9.37 11.28 12.28
CA HIS A 194 8.53 12.15 13.07
C HIS A 194 8.80 12.08 14.59
N MET A 195 9.55 11.07 15.04
CA MET A 195 9.98 10.87 16.44
C MET A 195 11.44 11.30 16.66
N LEU A 196 12.20 11.48 15.58
CA LEU A 196 13.61 11.83 15.64
C LEU A 196 13.78 13.35 15.61
N THR A 197 14.66 13.87 16.48
CA THR A 197 14.99 15.30 16.56
C THR A 197 16.13 15.68 15.61
N GLU A 198 16.95 14.70 15.22
CA GLU A 198 18.06 14.88 14.29
C GLU A 198 18.34 13.60 13.49
N VAL A 199 19.17 13.72 12.46
CA VAL A 199 19.60 12.57 11.66
C VAL A 199 20.46 11.65 12.52
N PRO A 200 20.12 10.35 12.66
CA PRO A 200 20.94 9.38 13.38
C PRO A 200 22.40 9.38 12.90
N GLU A 201 23.36 9.22 13.81
CA GLU A 201 24.77 9.34 13.47
C GLU A 201 25.20 8.36 12.36
N GLY A 202 24.71 7.13 12.41
CA GLY A 202 24.95 6.11 11.39
C GLY A 202 24.40 6.42 10.00
N PHE A 203 23.49 7.41 9.90
CA PHE A 203 22.83 7.80 8.64
C PHE A 203 23.41 9.09 8.03
N ARG A 204 24.19 9.87 8.79
CA ARG A 204 24.70 11.19 8.37
C ARG A 204 25.58 11.16 7.11
N LYS A 205 26.15 10.01 6.76
CA LYS A 205 26.95 9.84 5.54
C LYS A 205 26.11 9.60 4.28
N ASP A 206 24.85 9.21 4.46
CA ASP A 206 23.94 8.87 3.36
C ASP A 206 23.22 10.13 2.88
N LYS A 207 23.63 10.64 1.72
CA LYS A 207 23.08 11.89 1.14
C LYS A 207 21.57 11.84 0.91
N LEU A 208 21.04 10.68 0.55
CA LEU A 208 19.58 10.49 0.38
C LEU A 208 18.87 10.71 1.71
N ILE A 209 19.36 10.11 2.79
CA ILE A 209 18.72 10.20 4.11
C ILE A 209 18.84 11.63 4.65
N THR A 210 20.03 12.23 4.62
CA THR A 210 20.20 13.62 5.07
C THR A 210 19.38 14.61 4.24
N GLY A 211 19.26 14.39 2.94
CA GLY A 211 18.38 15.16 2.06
C GLY A 211 16.91 15.03 2.42
N LEU A 212 16.47 13.82 2.76
CA LEU A 212 15.08 13.54 3.18
C LEU A 212 14.75 14.27 4.49
N PHE A 213 15.63 14.22 5.49
CA PHE A 213 15.43 14.95 6.75
C PHE A 213 15.39 16.46 6.53
N HIS A 214 16.32 17.01 5.74
CA HIS A 214 16.35 18.43 5.44
C HIS A 214 15.10 18.92 4.72
N ALA A 215 14.65 18.19 3.70
CA ALA A 215 13.42 18.50 2.98
C ALA A 215 12.19 18.46 3.89
N THR A 216 12.17 17.52 4.85
CA THR A 216 11.09 17.38 5.84
C THR A 216 11.11 18.53 6.85
N GLU A 217 12.28 18.97 7.28
CA GLU A 217 12.43 20.12 8.16
C GLU A 217 11.92 21.40 7.52
N LEU A 218 12.29 21.66 6.26
CA LEU A 218 11.78 22.79 5.48
C LEU A 218 10.26 22.73 5.30
N ALA A 219 9.71 21.57 5.03
CA ALA A 219 8.26 21.39 4.89
C ALA A 219 7.51 21.61 6.21
N SER A 220 8.16 21.35 7.37
CA SER A 220 7.55 21.55 8.69
C SER A 220 7.48 23.01 9.14
N MET A 221 8.30 23.87 8.56
CA MET A 221 8.32 25.30 8.88
C MET A 221 7.09 26.08 8.37
N THR A 222 6.28 25.49 7.49
CA THR A 222 5.04 26.10 6.96
C THR A 222 3.79 25.44 7.53
N ILE A 223 3.51 25.68 8.83
CA ILE A 223 2.40 25.01 9.55
C ILE A 223 1.04 25.32 8.91
N GLU A 224 0.82 26.54 8.42
CA GLU A 224 -0.45 26.98 7.82
C GLU A 224 -0.73 26.27 6.47
N THR A 225 0.30 25.94 5.73
CA THR A 225 0.20 25.15 4.48
C THR A 225 -0.11 23.68 4.78
N ARG A 226 0.32 23.16 5.91
CA ARG A 226 0.18 21.76 6.32
C ARG A 226 -1.27 21.40 6.67
N GLU A 227 -1.97 22.23 7.45
CA GLU A 227 -3.36 21.99 7.81
C GLU A 227 -4.30 22.06 6.59
N ASN A 228 -4.05 23.00 5.68
CA ASN A 228 -4.78 23.12 4.43
C ASN A 228 -4.50 21.94 3.48
N TYR A 229 -3.27 21.41 3.47
CA TYR A 229 -2.88 20.29 2.63
C TYR A 229 -3.48 18.96 3.13
N ASP A 230 -3.45 18.70 4.44
CA ASP A 230 -4.05 17.51 5.05
C ASP A 230 -5.58 17.47 4.86
N HIS A 231 -6.24 18.64 4.86
CA HIS A 231 -7.68 18.74 4.64
C HIS A 231 -8.07 18.46 3.17
N ASN A 232 -7.24 18.85 2.22
CA ASN A 232 -7.51 18.71 0.78
C ASN A 232 -7.03 17.39 0.16
N MET A 233 -6.13 16.65 0.84
CA MET A 233 -5.50 15.43 0.28
C MET A 233 -6.24 14.15 0.63
N ARG A 234 -7.01 14.10 1.70
CA ARG A 234 -7.93 13.00 1.96
C ARG A 234 -9.13 13.14 1.04
N THR A 235 -9.15 12.33 0.02
CA THR A 235 -10.34 12.29 -0.83
C THR A 235 -11.50 11.69 -0.04
N GLU A 236 -12.72 12.13 -0.35
CA GLU A 236 -13.94 11.54 0.19
C GLU A 236 -13.98 10.02 0.01
N LEU A 237 -13.38 9.52 -1.09
CA LEU A 237 -13.23 8.09 -1.39
C LEU A 237 -12.30 7.36 -0.42
N ASP A 238 -11.18 7.98 0.00
CA ASP A 238 -10.27 7.38 0.96
C ASP A 238 -10.94 7.24 2.34
N ILE A 239 -11.68 8.27 2.76
CA ILE A 239 -12.47 8.24 3.99
C ILE A 239 -13.54 7.15 3.92
N ILE A 240 -14.25 7.02 2.79
CA ILE A 240 -15.26 5.98 2.58
C ILE A 240 -14.61 4.59 2.60
N ALA A 241 -13.47 4.42 1.92
CA ALA A 241 -12.76 3.13 1.87
C ALA A 241 -12.24 2.70 3.26
N GLU A 242 -11.69 3.62 4.04
CA GLU A 242 -11.25 3.35 5.41
C GLU A 242 -12.43 2.96 6.33
N ARG A 243 -13.55 3.69 6.23
CA ARG A 243 -14.77 3.38 6.99
C ARG A 243 -15.36 2.03 6.61
N GLU A 244 -15.40 1.72 5.32
CA GLU A 244 -15.93 0.44 4.84
C GLU A 244 -15.05 -0.74 5.26
N PHE A 245 -13.73 -0.57 5.25
CA PHE A 245 -12.80 -1.57 5.80
C PHE A 245 -13.07 -1.81 7.29
N ALA A 246 -13.11 -0.75 8.08
CA ALA A 246 -13.39 -0.87 9.52
C ALA A 246 -14.74 -1.54 9.79
N ARG A 247 -15.78 -1.22 8.98
CA ARG A 247 -17.09 -1.85 9.06
C ARG A 247 -17.04 -3.34 8.74
N GLN A 248 -16.28 -3.75 7.72
CA GLN A 248 -16.17 -5.16 7.33
C GLN A 248 -15.40 -5.97 8.37
N VAL A 249 -14.35 -5.41 8.97
CA VAL A 249 -13.63 -6.03 10.08
C VAL A 249 -14.58 -6.26 11.25
N ALA A 250 -15.33 -5.25 11.70
CA ALA A 250 -16.28 -5.37 12.79
C ALA A 250 -17.38 -6.40 12.50
N ILE A 251 -17.89 -6.48 11.26
CA ILE A 251 -18.86 -7.49 10.85
C ILE A 251 -18.24 -8.90 10.88
N ALA A 252 -16.99 -9.06 10.45
CA ALA A 252 -16.32 -10.35 10.47
C ALA A 252 -16.07 -10.84 11.90
N GLU A 253 -15.63 -9.96 12.78
CA GLU A 253 -15.45 -10.22 14.21
C GLU A 253 -16.78 -10.59 14.87
N GLY A 254 -17.83 -9.78 14.73
CA GLY A 254 -19.14 -10.07 15.28
C GLY A 254 -19.77 -11.37 14.75
N ARG A 255 -19.51 -11.73 13.48
CA ARG A 255 -19.94 -13.04 12.95
C ARG A 255 -19.14 -14.20 13.52
N ALA A 256 -17.86 -14.00 13.82
CA ALA A 256 -17.03 -15.03 14.45
C ALA A 256 -17.47 -15.28 15.90
N GLU A 257 -17.71 -14.20 16.65
CA GLU A 257 -18.23 -14.25 18.02
C GLU A 257 -19.63 -14.90 18.04
N GLY A 258 -20.58 -14.43 17.26
CA GLY A 258 -21.93 -15.00 17.21
C GLY A 258 -21.96 -16.47 16.76
N ARG A 259 -21.02 -16.93 15.90
CA ARG A 259 -20.88 -18.37 15.60
C ARG A 259 -20.30 -19.17 16.77
N ALA A 260 -19.40 -18.57 17.55
CA ALA A 260 -18.83 -19.22 18.71
C ALA A 260 -19.89 -19.35 19.83
N GLU A 261 -20.64 -18.29 20.11
CA GLU A 261 -21.76 -18.28 21.05
C GLU A 261 -22.86 -19.26 20.64
N GLY A 262 -23.32 -19.21 19.39
CA GLY A 262 -24.37 -20.13 18.91
C GLY A 262 -23.96 -21.60 18.91
N ARG A 263 -22.66 -21.92 18.73
CA ARG A 263 -22.16 -23.30 18.88
C ARG A 263 -22.20 -23.75 20.36
N GLU A 264 -21.90 -22.83 21.26
CA GLU A 264 -21.90 -23.14 22.66
C GLU A 264 -23.34 -23.30 23.21
N GLU A 265 -24.27 -22.43 22.78
CA GLU A 265 -25.70 -22.55 23.11
C GLU A 265 -26.28 -23.86 22.58
N THR A 266 -26.02 -24.20 21.28
CA THR A 266 -26.49 -25.47 20.70
C THR A 266 -25.94 -26.68 21.48
N LYS A 267 -24.68 -26.65 21.88
CA LYS A 267 -24.10 -27.73 22.71
C LYS A 267 -24.78 -27.85 24.07
N GLN A 268 -25.11 -26.73 24.71
CA GLN A 268 -25.81 -26.73 25.97
C GLN A 268 -27.23 -27.28 25.84
N GLU A 269 -27.94 -26.88 24.77
CA GLU A 269 -29.30 -27.42 24.46
C GLU A 269 -29.25 -28.92 24.17
N ASP A 270 -28.27 -29.39 23.35
CA ASP A 270 -28.08 -30.80 23.06
C ASP A 270 -27.81 -31.63 24.34
N ILE A 271 -26.95 -31.10 25.22
CA ILE A 271 -26.65 -31.75 26.53
C ILE A 271 -27.91 -31.81 27.39
N ALA A 272 -28.65 -30.71 27.51
CA ALA A 272 -29.88 -30.66 28.28
C ALA A 272 -30.92 -31.65 27.76
N GLY A 273 -31.15 -31.67 26.43
CA GLY A 273 -32.09 -32.60 25.79
C GLY A 273 -31.71 -34.07 25.98
N LEU A 274 -30.41 -34.41 25.92
CA LEU A 274 -29.94 -35.78 26.16
C LEU A 274 -30.09 -36.19 27.64
N LEU A 275 -29.86 -35.27 28.56
CA LEU A 275 -30.09 -35.51 29.99
C LEU A 275 -31.58 -35.75 30.33
N GLU A 276 -32.49 -34.99 29.71
CA GLU A 276 -33.95 -35.16 29.87
C GLU A 276 -34.44 -36.53 29.35
N THR A 277 -33.80 -37.06 28.29
CA THR A 277 -34.10 -38.41 27.76
C THR A 277 -33.50 -39.53 28.56
N GLY A 278 -32.77 -39.22 29.66
CA GLY A 278 -32.22 -40.22 30.61
C GLY A 278 -30.86 -40.79 30.18
N VAL A 279 -30.16 -40.19 29.24
CA VAL A 279 -28.79 -40.57 28.86
C VAL A 279 -27.83 -40.20 29.99
N SER A 280 -26.88 -41.10 30.34
CA SER A 280 -25.95 -40.80 31.42
C SER A 280 -24.95 -39.71 31.07
N PRO A 281 -24.53 -38.86 32.04
CA PRO A 281 -23.56 -37.77 31.78
C PRO A 281 -22.25 -38.24 31.16
N GLU A 282 -21.76 -39.44 31.51
CA GLU A 282 -20.52 -40.00 30.96
C GLU A 282 -20.66 -40.30 29.47
N VAL A 283 -21.81 -40.86 29.06
CA VAL A 283 -22.10 -41.16 27.64
C VAL A 283 -22.23 -39.86 26.83
N ILE A 284 -22.89 -38.83 27.39
CA ILE A 284 -23.02 -37.51 26.76
C ILE A 284 -21.65 -36.85 26.58
N SER A 285 -20.81 -36.85 27.62
CA SER A 285 -19.46 -36.32 27.60
C SER A 285 -18.62 -36.97 26.48
N GLN A 286 -18.71 -38.29 26.33
CA GLN A 286 -17.98 -39.04 25.34
C GLN A 286 -18.52 -38.80 23.91
N ALA A 287 -19.84 -38.75 23.75
CA ALA A 287 -20.49 -38.59 22.43
C ALA A 287 -20.26 -37.18 21.86
N LEU A 288 -20.42 -36.13 22.68
CA LEU A 288 -20.29 -34.74 22.28
C LEU A 288 -18.84 -34.20 22.41
N LYS A 289 -17.92 -35.02 22.94
CA LYS A 289 -16.52 -34.66 23.20
C LYS A 289 -16.39 -33.38 24.06
N VAL A 290 -17.19 -33.29 25.10
CA VAL A 290 -17.16 -32.19 26.06
C VAL A 290 -16.71 -32.69 27.44
N PRO A 291 -16.08 -31.84 28.29
CA PRO A 291 -15.71 -32.24 29.65
C PRO A 291 -16.92 -32.72 30.45
N LEU A 292 -16.75 -33.77 31.23
CA LEU A 292 -17.83 -34.30 32.06
C LEU A 292 -18.38 -33.25 33.05
N GLU A 293 -17.50 -32.41 33.56
CA GLU A 293 -17.87 -31.29 34.46
C GLU A 293 -18.86 -30.33 33.79
N SER A 294 -18.73 -30.06 32.50
CA SER A 294 -19.65 -29.20 31.73
C SER A 294 -21.05 -29.86 31.61
N VAL A 295 -21.12 -31.19 31.49
CA VAL A 295 -22.38 -31.93 31.42
C VAL A 295 -23.05 -31.94 32.79
N LEU A 296 -22.27 -32.11 33.84
CA LEU A 296 -22.78 -32.10 35.22
C LEU A 296 -23.29 -30.72 35.66
N ALA A 297 -22.68 -29.65 35.20
CA ALA A 297 -23.09 -28.28 35.46
C ALA A 297 -24.49 -27.94 34.89
N ILE A 298 -24.89 -28.59 33.80
CA ILE A 298 -26.21 -28.40 33.17
C ILE A 298 -27.28 -29.28 33.84
N LYS A 299 -26.87 -30.37 34.50
CA LYS A 299 -27.77 -31.29 35.22
C LYS A 299 -28.25 -30.73 36.57
N GLY A 300 -27.49 -29.81 37.18
CA GLY A 300 -27.81 -29.21 38.51
C GLY A 300 -28.67 -28.02 38.40
#